data_68172898242a56f7e498eff205cbe06e
#
_entry.id   68172898242a56f7e498eff205cbe06e
#
_cell.length_a   1.000
_cell.length_b   1.000
_cell.length_c   1.000
_cell.angle_alpha   90.00
_cell.angle_beta   90.00
_cell.angle_gamma   90.00
#
_symmetry.space_group_name_H-M   'P 1'
#
loop_
_entity.id
_entity.type
_entity.pdbx_description
1 polymer ?
#
loop_
_entity_poly.entity_id
_entity_poly.type
_entity_poly.pdbx_seq_one_letter_code
_entity_poly.pdbx_strand_id
1 'polypeptide(L)'
;MQSHKMLLEDVEEDDFGLIALYGDLEEFKMAYLLNMHLKLQLKRERRDIDFNHKSVEAFYAHYTFKDLANFRSYHLVANKFKGEPKKILSSGSLFEEEEVRPLQVNLVPEYKKVDFFLKIDEDLNQKDLNLLVNAISQIPQVIAVYKIDTDLLKSKQNLIFE
;
A
#
# COMPACT_ATOMS: atom_id res chain seq x y z
N MET A 1 -17.82 11.71 45.04
CA MET A 1 -17.90 12.02 43.61
C MET A 1 -17.02 11.06 42.86
N GLN A 2 -17.64 10.06 42.25
CA GLN A 2 -16.90 9.16 41.37
C GLN A 2 -16.85 9.81 39.97
N SER A 3 -15.66 10.25 39.57
CA SER A 3 -15.45 10.64 38.19
C SER A 3 -15.48 9.39 37.34
N HIS A 4 -16.56 9.20 36.58
CA HIS A 4 -16.53 8.25 35.49
C HIS A 4 -15.49 8.76 34.48
N LYS A 5 -14.30 8.18 34.50
CA LYS A 5 -13.43 8.17 33.34
C LYS A 5 -14.22 7.42 32.27
N MET A 6 -14.72 8.15 31.29
CA MET A 6 -15.05 7.52 30.01
C MET A 6 -13.74 6.91 29.51
N LEU A 7 -13.60 5.60 29.64
CA LEU A 7 -12.71 4.83 28.78
C LEU A 7 -13.23 5.10 27.39
N LEU A 8 -12.48 5.85 26.61
CA LEU A 8 -12.58 5.78 25.17
C LEU A 8 -12.49 4.29 24.86
N GLU A 9 -13.59 3.71 24.42
CA GLU A 9 -13.61 2.38 23.87
C GLU A 9 -12.44 2.32 22.92
N ASP A 10 -11.60 1.30 23.09
CA ASP A 10 -10.51 1.01 22.19
C ASP A 10 -11.09 1.09 20.80
N VAL A 11 -10.68 2.08 20.04
CA VAL A 11 -10.88 2.09 18.61
C VAL A 11 -10.24 0.78 18.19
N GLU A 12 -11.04 -0.19 17.77
CA GLU A 12 -10.53 -1.42 17.22
C GLU A 12 -9.51 -0.98 16.18
N GLU A 13 -8.24 -1.08 16.52
CA GLU A 13 -7.19 -0.86 15.55
C GLU A 13 -7.43 -1.92 14.51
N ASP A 14 -7.76 -1.51 13.29
CA ASP A 14 -7.95 -2.41 12.16
C ASP A 14 -6.69 -3.25 12.01
N ASP A 15 -6.70 -4.42 12.61
CA ASP A 15 -5.60 -5.36 12.52
C ASP A 15 -5.61 -6.00 11.13
N PHE A 16 -4.49 -5.91 10.46
CA PHE A 16 -4.29 -6.52 9.15
C PHE A 16 -2.88 -7.07 9.02
N GLY A 17 -2.73 -8.10 8.19
CA GLY A 17 -1.43 -8.57 7.76
C GLY A 17 -0.88 -7.69 6.66
N LEU A 18 0.43 -7.43 6.66
CA LEU A 18 1.09 -6.62 5.66
C LEU A 18 2.38 -7.26 5.18
N ILE A 19 2.50 -7.39 3.87
CA ILE A 19 3.68 -7.94 3.19
C ILE A 19 4.23 -6.89 2.25
N ALA A 20 5.52 -6.60 2.37
CA ALA A 20 6.25 -5.73 1.46
C ALA A 20 6.82 -6.53 0.30
N LEU A 21 6.62 -6.05 -0.92
CA LEU A 21 7.07 -6.66 -2.15
C LEU A 21 8.04 -5.74 -2.88
N TYR A 22 9.16 -6.30 -3.30
CA TYR A 22 10.16 -5.66 -4.13
C TYR A 22 10.22 -6.36 -5.49
N GLY A 23 10.02 -5.63 -6.54
CA GLY A 23 10.11 -6.13 -7.91
C GLY A 23 9.95 -4.98 -8.89
N ASP A 24 10.83 -4.89 -9.87
CA ASP A 24 10.75 -3.90 -10.94
C ASP A 24 9.73 -4.38 -12.00
N LEU A 25 8.47 -4.35 -11.61
CA LEU A 25 7.33 -4.81 -12.38
C LEU A 25 6.23 -3.74 -12.38
N GLU A 26 5.48 -3.72 -13.47
CA GLU A 26 4.22 -2.98 -13.49
C GLU A 26 3.17 -3.66 -12.59
N GLU A 27 2.26 -2.87 -12.03
CA GLU A 27 1.28 -3.35 -11.05
C GLU A 27 0.42 -4.50 -11.57
N PHE A 28 0.01 -4.47 -12.85
CA PHE A 28 -0.80 -5.54 -13.44
C PHE A 28 -0.02 -6.86 -13.54
N LYS A 29 1.28 -6.81 -13.78
CA LYS A 29 2.15 -8.00 -13.79
C LYS A 29 2.31 -8.58 -12.40
N MET A 30 2.50 -7.73 -11.39
CA MET A 30 2.57 -8.18 -10.00
C MET A 30 1.25 -8.85 -9.58
N ALA A 31 0.12 -8.24 -9.88
CA ALA A 31 -1.20 -8.82 -9.62
C ALA A 31 -1.38 -10.18 -10.32
N TYR A 32 -1.00 -10.26 -11.59
CA TYR A 32 -1.07 -11.51 -12.36
C TYR A 32 -0.21 -12.63 -11.74
N LEU A 33 1.02 -12.32 -11.35
CA LEU A 33 1.93 -13.30 -10.75
C LEU A 33 1.42 -13.80 -9.39
N LEU A 34 0.91 -12.90 -8.56
CA LEU A 34 0.30 -13.26 -7.29
C LEU A 34 -0.94 -14.14 -7.50
N ASN A 35 -1.79 -13.81 -8.46
CA ASN A 35 -2.95 -14.62 -8.79
C ASN A 35 -2.57 -16.03 -9.24
N MET A 36 -1.57 -16.13 -10.10
CA MET A 36 -1.11 -17.42 -10.63
C MET A 36 -0.46 -18.28 -9.55
N HIS A 37 0.41 -17.71 -8.73
CA HIS A 37 1.19 -18.47 -7.73
C HIS A 37 0.44 -18.73 -6.43
N LEU A 38 -0.42 -17.81 -6.01
CA LEU A 38 -1.17 -17.91 -4.76
C LEU A 38 -2.63 -18.33 -4.96
N LYS A 39 -3.06 -18.53 -6.18
CA LYS A 39 -4.46 -18.83 -6.55
C LYS A 39 -5.43 -17.76 -6.04
N LEU A 40 -5.03 -16.50 -6.12
CA LEU A 40 -5.87 -15.34 -5.85
C LEU A 40 -6.62 -14.91 -7.11
N GLN A 41 -7.58 -14.00 -6.94
CA GLN A 41 -8.35 -13.40 -8.02
C GLN A 41 -8.36 -11.87 -7.87
N LEU A 42 -7.19 -11.29 -7.66
CA LEU A 42 -7.00 -9.84 -7.58
C LEU A 42 -7.48 -9.19 -8.87
N LYS A 43 -8.35 -8.19 -8.72
CA LYS A 43 -8.90 -7.39 -9.83
C LYS A 43 -8.61 -5.93 -9.58
N ARG A 44 -8.30 -5.21 -10.65
CA ARG A 44 -8.09 -3.77 -10.61
C ARG A 44 -9.36 -3.07 -10.13
N GLU A 45 -9.23 -2.23 -9.11
CA GLU A 45 -10.28 -1.32 -8.71
C GLU A 45 -10.46 -0.19 -9.74
N ARG A 46 -11.68 0.33 -9.83
CA ARG A 46 -12.00 1.43 -10.76
C ARG A 46 -11.32 2.73 -10.38
N ARG A 47 -11.07 2.91 -9.09
CA ARG A 47 -10.41 4.09 -8.53
C ARG A 47 -9.09 3.68 -7.91
N ASP A 48 -8.07 4.46 -8.22
CA ASP A 48 -6.80 4.39 -7.52
C ASP A 48 -6.95 4.97 -6.12
N ILE A 49 -5.98 4.70 -5.26
CA ILE A 49 -5.92 5.35 -3.95
C ILE A 49 -5.37 6.75 -4.17
N ASP A 50 -6.22 7.74 -3.95
CA ASP A 50 -5.85 9.15 -4.00
C ASP A 50 -5.09 9.52 -2.74
N PHE A 51 -3.96 10.19 -2.89
CA PHE A 51 -3.24 10.76 -1.77
C PHE A 51 -2.67 12.13 -2.13
N ASN A 52 -3.05 13.14 -1.38
CA ASN A 52 -2.56 14.49 -1.59
C ASN A 52 -1.30 14.74 -0.76
N HIS A 53 -0.15 14.56 -1.37
CA HIS A 53 1.12 15.02 -0.82
C HIS A 53 1.21 16.53 -0.96
N LYS A 54 2.02 17.18 -0.13
CA LYS A 54 2.14 18.66 -0.16
C LYS A 54 2.49 19.22 -1.54
N SER A 55 3.30 18.49 -2.30
CA SER A 55 3.82 18.93 -3.60
C SER A 55 3.26 18.17 -4.80
N VAL A 56 2.63 17.03 -4.59
CA VAL A 56 2.16 16.14 -5.66
C VAL A 56 0.84 15.48 -5.25
N GLU A 57 -0.11 15.47 -6.17
CA GLU A 57 -1.30 14.63 -6.05
C GLU A 57 -0.98 13.25 -6.63
N ALA A 58 -1.04 12.22 -5.79
CA ALA A 58 -0.62 10.88 -6.16
C ALA A 58 -1.82 9.93 -6.29
N PHE A 59 -1.70 8.99 -7.23
CA PHE A 59 -2.68 7.95 -7.49
C PHE A 59 -1.97 6.59 -7.46
N TYR A 60 -2.29 5.79 -6.46
CA TYR A 60 -1.67 4.47 -6.30
C TYR A 60 -2.59 3.39 -6.81
N ALA A 61 -2.10 2.55 -7.71
CA ALA A 61 -2.86 1.43 -8.25
C ALA A 61 -3.32 0.48 -7.14
N HIS A 62 -4.56 0.04 -7.22
CA HIS A 62 -5.21 -0.79 -6.21
C HIS A 62 -5.93 -1.98 -6.85
N TYR A 63 -5.61 -3.17 -6.37
CA TYR A 63 -6.24 -4.44 -6.76
C TYR A 63 -6.82 -5.12 -5.53
N THR A 64 -8.00 -5.69 -5.65
CA THR A 64 -8.68 -6.34 -4.52
C THR A 64 -9.19 -7.73 -4.87
N PHE A 65 -9.26 -8.57 -3.86
CA PHE A 65 -9.91 -9.86 -3.92
C PHE A 65 -10.57 -10.18 -2.58
N LYS A 66 -11.85 -10.52 -2.61
CA LYS A 66 -12.58 -11.01 -1.43
C LYS A 66 -12.68 -12.53 -1.52
N ASP A 67 -11.93 -13.21 -0.68
CA ASP A 67 -11.97 -14.65 -0.54
C ASP A 67 -13.06 -15.03 0.49
N LEU A 68 -14.26 -15.28 -0.03
CA LEU A 68 -15.41 -15.62 0.82
C LEU A 68 -15.27 -16.97 1.50
N ALA A 69 -14.51 -17.90 0.91
CA ALA A 69 -14.32 -19.22 1.47
C ALA A 69 -13.44 -19.20 2.73
N ASN A 70 -12.46 -18.30 2.77
CA ASN A 70 -11.54 -18.14 3.90
C ASN A 70 -11.81 -16.87 4.73
N PHE A 71 -12.86 -16.12 4.41
CA PHE A 71 -13.24 -14.87 5.07
C PHE A 71 -12.09 -13.83 5.10
N ARG A 72 -11.36 -13.71 4.00
CA ARG A 72 -10.20 -12.82 3.86
C ARG A 72 -10.41 -11.84 2.71
N SER A 73 -9.93 -10.64 2.88
CA SER A 73 -9.81 -9.67 1.79
C SER A 73 -8.35 -9.35 1.54
N TYR A 74 -7.95 -9.38 0.28
CA TYR A 74 -6.60 -9.08 -0.17
C TYR A 74 -6.59 -7.77 -0.92
N HIS A 75 -5.58 -6.93 -0.63
CA HIS A 75 -5.37 -5.66 -1.31
C HIS A 75 -3.91 -5.59 -1.77
N LEU A 76 -3.70 -5.49 -3.07
CA LEU A 76 -2.40 -5.16 -3.63
C LEU A 76 -2.39 -3.68 -3.97
N VAL A 77 -1.46 -2.94 -3.40
CA VAL A 77 -1.32 -1.51 -3.64
C VAL A 77 0.09 -1.15 -4.07
N ALA A 78 0.21 -0.26 -5.04
CA ALA A 78 1.48 0.33 -5.40
C ALA A 78 1.93 1.30 -4.29
N ASN A 79 3.22 1.31 -3.98
CA ASN A 79 3.79 2.21 -2.99
C ASN A 79 4.46 3.44 -3.60
N LYS A 80 4.72 3.42 -4.90
CA LYS A 80 5.45 4.47 -5.60
C LYS A 80 4.58 5.13 -6.64
N PHE A 81 4.62 6.43 -6.68
CA PHE A 81 4.00 7.24 -7.72
C PHE A 81 4.99 8.31 -8.18
N LYS A 82 5.11 8.48 -9.48
CA LYS A 82 5.87 9.56 -10.09
C LYS A 82 4.90 10.52 -10.75
N GLY A 83 4.96 11.79 -10.36
CA GLY A 83 4.10 12.81 -10.91
C GLY A 83 4.78 14.16 -10.96
N GLU A 84 4.19 15.07 -11.71
CA GLU A 84 4.66 16.45 -11.79
C GLU A 84 4.30 17.20 -10.50
N PRO A 85 5.23 18.01 -9.95
CA PRO A 85 4.92 18.83 -8.80
C PRO A 85 3.84 19.85 -9.16
N LYS A 86 2.97 20.14 -8.19
CA LYS A 86 1.97 21.20 -8.33
C LYS A 86 2.69 22.53 -8.54
N LYS A 87 2.36 23.24 -9.64
CA LYS A 87 2.87 24.59 -9.87
C LYS A 87 2.28 25.52 -8.83
N ILE A 88 3.12 26.03 -7.94
CA ILE A 88 2.75 27.19 -7.13
C ILE A 88 2.88 28.38 -8.07
N LEU A 89 1.76 28.98 -8.42
CA LEU A 89 1.75 30.23 -9.16
C LEU A 89 2.26 31.35 -8.24
N SER A 90 3.56 31.51 -8.18
CA SER A 90 4.14 32.74 -7.65
C SER A 90 4.05 33.79 -8.73
N SER A 91 3.30 34.83 -8.45
CA SER A 91 3.21 36.01 -9.30
C SER A 91 4.58 36.71 -9.40
N GLY A 92 5.38 36.37 -10.41
CA GLY A 92 6.66 37.08 -10.61
C GLY A 92 7.67 36.48 -11.55
N SER A 93 7.52 35.28 -12.02
CA SER A 93 8.49 34.66 -12.94
C SER A 93 7.83 34.33 -14.28
N LEU A 94 7.93 35.29 -15.22
CA LEU A 94 7.41 35.14 -16.58
C LEU A 94 8.35 34.35 -17.52
N PHE A 95 9.57 33.94 -17.08
CA PHE A 95 10.60 33.47 -17.98
C PHE A 95 11.50 32.34 -17.44
N GLU A 96 11.12 31.60 -16.42
CA GLU A 96 11.81 30.39 -16.07
C GLU A 96 10.96 29.17 -16.48
N GLU A 97 11.26 28.62 -17.66
CA GLU A 97 10.96 27.23 -17.97
C GLU A 97 11.84 26.36 -17.08
N GLU A 98 11.49 26.25 -15.80
CA GLU A 98 12.10 25.23 -14.95
C GLU A 98 11.70 23.89 -15.55
N GLU A 99 12.67 23.07 -15.93
CA GLU A 99 12.46 21.67 -16.25
C GLU A 99 11.75 21.04 -15.07
N VAL A 100 10.45 20.80 -15.21
CA VAL A 100 9.64 20.14 -14.20
C VAL A 100 10.08 18.70 -14.15
N ARG A 101 10.92 18.37 -13.17
CA ARG A 101 11.33 16.99 -12.93
C ARG A 101 10.23 16.25 -12.17
N PRO A 102 9.80 15.08 -12.65
CA PRO A 102 8.83 14.30 -11.91
C PRO A 102 9.36 13.92 -10.52
N LEU A 103 8.51 14.07 -9.51
CA LEU A 103 8.81 13.68 -8.14
C LEU A 103 8.25 12.29 -7.87
N GLN A 104 9.04 11.45 -7.21
CA GLN A 104 8.55 10.20 -6.67
C GLN A 104 8.08 10.39 -5.24
N VAL A 105 6.83 9.97 -4.99
CA VAL A 105 6.22 9.95 -3.66
C VAL A 105 5.76 8.54 -3.32
N ASN A 106 5.69 8.25 -2.04
CA ASN A 106 5.36 6.92 -1.53
C ASN A 106 4.08 6.95 -0.70
N LEU A 107 3.24 5.92 -0.85
CA LEU A 107 2.07 5.73 -0.02
C LEU A 107 2.46 5.53 1.45
N VAL A 108 3.51 4.75 1.68
CA VAL A 108 4.11 4.53 2.99
C VAL A 108 5.54 5.10 2.99
N PRO A 109 5.73 6.34 3.43
CA PRO A 109 7.01 7.06 3.31
C PRO A 109 8.19 6.42 4.04
N GLU A 110 7.95 5.72 5.14
CA GLU A 110 8.99 5.01 5.89
C GLU A 110 9.57 3.81 5.14
N TYR A 111 8.88 3.30 4.14
CA TYR A 111 9.31 2.18 3.29
C TYR A 111 9.53 2.60 1.83
N LYS A 112 10.41 3.56 1.61
CA LYS A 112 10.66 4.18 0.29
C LYS A 112 11.05 3.21 -0.81
N LYS A 113 11.72 2.12 -0.47
CA LYS A 113 12.24 1.14 -1.44
C LYS A 113 11.22 0.08 -1.81
N VAL A 114 10.15 -0.07 -1.05
CA VAL A 114 9.09 -1.06 -1.32
C VAL A 114 8.31 -0.64 -2.56
N ASP A 115 8.14 -1.55 -3.49
CA ASP A 115 7.40 -1.30 -4.73
C ASP A 115 5.89 -1.51 -4.55
N PHE A 116 5.50 -2.56 -3.82
CA PHE A 116 4.10 -2.88 -3.56
C PHE A 116 3.90 -3.37 -2.13
N PHE A 117 2.68 -3.22 -1.64
CA PHE A 117 2.21 -3.88 -0.43
C PHE A 117 1.07 -4.83 -0.74
N LEU A 118 1.12 -6.00 -0.15
CA LEU A 118 -0.02 -6.91 -0.07
C LEU A 118 -0.58 -6.84 1.35
N LYS A 119 -1.77 -6.26 1.46
CA LYS A 119 -2.53 -6.15 2.71
C LYS A 119 -3.57 -7.25 2.76
N ILE A 120 -3.70 -7.90 3.90
CA ILE A 120 -4.71 -8.91 4.15
C ILE A 120 -5.56 -8.45 5.33
N ASP A 121 -6.83 -8.14 5.05
CA ASP A 121 -7.80 -7.74 6.07
C ASP A 121 -8.29 -8.98 6.81
N GLU A 122 -7.58 -9.34 7.81
CA GLU A 122 -7.89 -10.30 8.84
C GLU A 122 -6.67 -10.45 9.72
N ASP A 123 -6.87 -10.74 10.98
CA ASP A 123 -5.79 -11.13 11.89
C ASP A 123 -5.24 -12.50 11.47
N LEU A 124 -4.27 -12.47 10.56
CA LEU A 124 -3.54 -13.66 10.18
C LEU A 124 -2.52 -14.02 11.24
N ASN A 125 -2.56 -15.27 11.69
CA ASN A 125 -1.51 -15.76 12.57
C ASN A 125 -0.14 -15.74 11.83
N GLN A 126 0.94 -15.70 12.60
CA GLN A 126 2.30 -15.61 12.06
C GLN A 126 2.65 -16.77 11.12
N LYS A 127 2.06 -17.94 11.34
CA LYS A 127 2.26 -19.11 10.50
C LYS A 127 1.70 -18.90 9.08
N ASP A 128 0.49 -18.38 8.98
CA ASP A 128 -0.16 -18.12 7.69
C ASP A 128 0.56 -17.01 6.91
N LEU A 129 1.00 -15.95 7.60
CA LEU A 129 1.83 -14.91 6.98
C LEU A 129 3.15 -15.47 6.46
N ASN A 130 3.82 -16.32 7.23
CA ASN A 130 5.06 -16.96 6.81
C ASN A 130 4.86 -17.84 5.58
N LEU A 131 3.76 -18.58 5.51
CA LEU A 131 3.42 -19.39 4.34
C LEU A 131 3.23 -18.54 3.08
N LEU A 132 2.55 -17.39 3.20
CA LEU A 132 2.37 -16.45 2.10
C LEU A 132 3.71 -15.86 1.66
N VAL A 133 4.53 -15.39 2.59
CA VAL A 133 5.87 -14.85 2.29
C VAL A 133 6.72 -15.90 1.58
N ASN A 134 6.75 -17.14 2.06
CA ASN A 134 7.49 -18.20 1.44
C ASN A 134 6.99 -18.52 0.02
N ALA A 135 5.68 -18.55 -0.19
CA ALA A 135 5.10 -18.79 -1.51
C ALA A 135 5.46 -17.66 -2.49
N ILE A 136 5.37 -16.41 -2.05
CA ILE A 136 5.72 -15.24 -2.87
C ILE A 136 7.22 -15.23 -3.18
N SER A 137 8.08 -15.63 -2.24
CA SER A 137 9.53 -15.68 -2.43
C SER A 137 9.96 -16.66 -3.54
N GLN A 138 9.11 -17.62 -3.89
CA GLN A 138 9.36 -18.56 -4.98
C GLN A 138 9.04 -17.99 -6.37
N ILE A 139 8.43 -16.83 -6.45
CA ILE A 139 8.15 -16.16 -7.73
C ILE A 139 9.45 -15.55 -8.26
N PRO A 140 9.96 -15.98 -9.43
CA PRO A 140 11.28 -15.54 -9.90
C PRO A 140 11.41 -14.03 -10.11
N GLN A 141 10.32 -13.37 -10.46
CA GLN A 141 10.28 -11.92 -10.74
C GLN A 141 10.21 -11.07 -9.48
N VAL A 142 9.92 -11.66 -8.33
CA VAL A 142 9.95 -10.95 -7.04
C VAL A 142 11.38 -10.96 -6.51
N ILE A 143 11.94 -9.76 -6.30
CA ILE A 143 13.33 -9.60 -5.85
C ILE A 143 13.44 -9.91 -4.36
N ALA A 144 12.51 -9.38 -3.57
CA ALA A 144 12.47 -9.60 -2.14
C ALA A 144 11.04 -9.46 -1.61
N VAL A 145 10.75 -10.13 -0.51
CA VAL A 145 9.46 -10.12 0.17
C VAL A 145 9.66 -10.20 1.67
N TYR A 146 8.96 -9.35 2.44
CA TYR A 146 9.05 -9.31 3.91
C TYR A 146 7.69 -9.12 4.55
N LYS A 147 7.53 -9.70 5.74
CA LYS A 147 6.45 -9.27 6.63
C LYS A 147 6.77 -7.90 7.20
N ILE A 148 5.76 -7.07 7.33
CA ILE A 148 5.83 -5.80 8.04
C ILE A 148 5.10 -5.92 9.37
N ASP A 149 5.72 -5.46 10.43
CA ASP A 149 5.07 -5.28 11.72
C ASP A 149 4.22 -4.00 11.66
N THR A 150 2.91 -4.17 11.61
CA THR A 150 1.97 -3.07 11.46
C THR A 150 1.89 -2.17 12.69
N ASP A 151 2.27 -2.67 13.87
CA ASP A 151 2.31 -1.87 15.10
C ASP A 151 3.41 -0.81 15.07
N LEU A 152 4.44 -1.04 14.26
CA LEU A 152 5.56 -0.12 14.07
C LEU A 152 5.34 0.90 12.95
N LEU A 153 4.25 0.79 12.19
CA LEU A 153 3.96 1.69 11.08
C LEU A 153 3.51 3.06 11.57
N LYS A 154 4.22 4.10 11.16
CA LYS A 154 3.83 5.49 11.39
C LYS A 154 2.69 5.92 10.47
N SER A 155 2.66 5.40 9.24
CA SER A 155 1.68 5.73 8.20
C SER A 155 0.61 4.65 8.05
N LYS A 156 0.26 3.95 9.11
CA LYS A 156 -0.75 2.87 9.09
C LYS A 156 -2.08 3.31 8.48
N GLN A 157 -2.50 4.54 8.73
CA GLN A 157 -3.74 5.10 8.21
C GLN A 157 -3.78 5.17 6.68
N ASN A 158 -2.62 5.31 6.02
CA ASN A 158 -2.55 5.35 4.57
C ASN A 158 -2.91 4.00 3.91
N LEU A 159 -2.92 2.93 4.69
CA LEU A 159 -3.29 1.57 4.27
C LEU A 159 -4.71 1.17 4.70
N ILE A 160 -5.48 2.07 5.25
CA ILE A 160 -6.89 1.87 5.55
C ILE A 160 -7.69 2.43 4.37
N PHE A 161 -8.35 1.54 3.64
CA PHE A 161 -9.12 1.87 2.44
C PHE A 161 -10.61 1.83 2.74
N GLU A 162 -11.30 2.89 2.40
CA GLU A 162 -12.77 2.97 2.49
C GLU A 162 -13.44 2.52 1.19
#